data_9fc0035c1cea0bbd77afd18389e8c5c9
#
_entry.id   9fc0035c1cea0bbd77afd18389e8c5c9
#
_cell.length_a   1.000
_cell.length_b   1.000
_cell.length_c   1.000
_cell.angle_alpha   90.00
_cell.angle_beta   90.00
_cell.angle_gamma   90.00
#
_symmetry.space_group_name_H-M   'P 1'
#
loop_
_entity.id
_entity.type
_entity.pdbx_description
1 polymer ?
#
loop_
_entity_poly.entity_id
_entity_poly.type
_entity_poly.pdbx_seq_one_letter_code
_entity_poly.pdbx_strand_id
1 'polypeptide(L)'
;PVLYTLDGHGEKDLDASIREDIEKANIEIRSLNLLTEESVPEDTACLMINSPATDISEDEKNAILEYLENGGKAMIFSDYTEESMENFDAVLENYGVERADGIVIEGDAQHYAMQMPYYIVPEVKSAEPVSGFASEGYFVLAPYAQGIRKLDSVRDTVTIDSILTTSDSAYSKADLNSETLEKTEEDIAGPFDLG
;
A
#
# COMPACT_ATOMS: atom_id res chain seq x y z
N PRO A 1 4.57 22.18 -6.99
CA PRO A 1 4.07 21.31 -5.92
C PRO A 1 5.21 20.58 -5.23
N VAL A 2 5.02 20.26 -3.95
CA VAL A 2 6.00 19.53 -3.16
C VAL A 2 5.44 18.16 -2.80
N LEU A 3 6.19 17.10 -3.10
CA LEU A 3 5.98 15.76 -2.59
C LEU A 3 6.88 15.59 -1.36
N TYR A 4 6.27 15.38 -0.21
CA TYR A 4 7.02 15.01 0.99
C TYR A 4 7.05 13.49 1.13
N THR A 5 8.24 12.94 1.36
CA THR A 5 8.44 11.52 1.68
C THR A 5 8.68 11.38 3.16
N LEU A 6 7.85 10.58 3.86
CA LEU A 6 8.06 10.28 5.27
C LEU A 6 9.40 9.56 5.44
N ASP A 7 10.11 9.87 6.51
CA ASP A 7 11.43 9.32 6.85
C ASP A 7 11.57 9.20 8.37
N GLY A 8 12.17 8.15 8.84
CA GLY A 8 12.41 7.88 10.27
C GLY A 8 12.04 6.46 10.71
N HIS A 9 11.35 5.68 9.88
CA HIS A 9 10.85 4.34 10.20
C HIS A 9 11.38 3.26 9.26
N GLY A 10 12.50 3.55 8.56
CA GLY A 10 13.11 2.61 7.62
C GLY A 10 12.34 2.50 6.30
N GLU A 11 11.68 3.57 5.91
CA GLU A 11 10.99 3.68 4.62
C GLU A 11 11.93 3.40 3.45
N LYS A 12 11.39 2.86 2.39
CA LYS A 12 12.14 2.63 1.16
C LYS A 12 12.35 3.94 0.39
N ASP A 13 13.57 4.13 -0.11
CA ASP A 13 13.86 5.23 -1.02
C ASP A 13 13.10 5.06 -2.35
N LEU A 14 12.74 6.20 -2.96
CA LEU A 14 12.29 6.22 -4.34
C LEU A 14 13.42 5.79 -5.27
N ASP A 15 13.10 4.87 -6.21
CA ASP A 15 14.02 4.55 -7.30
C ASP A 15 14.46 5.83 -8.04
N ALA A 16 15.73 5.85 -8.48
CA ALA A 16 16.31 7.02 -9.11
C ALA A 16 15.57 7.44 -10.39
N SER A 17 15.04 6.49 -11.15
CA SER A 17 14.27 6.76 -12.36
C SER A 17 12.91 7.39 -12.06
N ILE A 18 12.23 6.89 -11.03
CA ILE A 18 10.95 7.44 -10.55
C ILE A 18 11.16 8.86 -10.03
N ARG A 19 12.21 9.07 -9.23
CA ARG A 19 12.58 10.41 -8.72
C ARG A 19 12.81 11.40 -9.88
N GLU A 20 13.60 11.00 -10.87
CA GLU A 20 13.88 11.84 -12.05
C GLU A 20 12.60 12.20 -12.81
N ASP A 21 11.67 11.28 -12.97
CA ASP A 21 10.39 11.53 -13.67
C ASP A 21 9.47 12.46 -12.90
N ILE A 22 9.43 12.34 -11.57
CA ILE A 22 8.71 13.26 -10.68
C ILE A 22 9.30 14.68 -10.80
N GLU A 23 10.62 14.81 -10.75
CA GLU A 23 11.31 16.10 -10.87
C GLU A 23 11.13 16.73 -12.26
N LYS A 24 11.13 15.93 -13.34
CA LYS A 24 10.79 16.39 -14.71
C LYS A 24 9.37 16.94 -14.81
N ALA A 25 8.45 16.44 -13.99
CA ALA A 25 7.09 16.96 -13.89
C ALA A 25 6.99 18.27 -13.06
N ASN A 26 8.13 18.88 -12.69
CA ASN A 26 8.25 20.04 -11.82
C ASN A 26 7.61 19.82 -10.41
N ILE A 27 7.74 18.64 -9.88
CA ILE A 27 7.39 18.30 -8.51
C ILE A 27 8.69 18.20 -7.70
N GLU A 28 8.82 19.04 -6.69
CA GLU A 28 9.95 19.01 -5.75
C GLU A 28 9.74 17.87 -4.76
N ILE A 29 10.80 17.10 -4.46
CA ILE A 29 10.74 16.02 -3.47
C ILE A 29 11.54 16.45 -2.25
N ARG A 30 10.91 16.40 -1.07
CA ARG A 30 11.51 16.69 0.23
C ARG A 30 11.27 15.56 1.21
N SER A 31 12.26 15.28 2.06
CA SER A 31 12.09 14.37 3.21
C SER A 31 11.32 15.10 4.33
N LEU A 32 10.47 14.36 5.04
CA LEU A 32 9.74 14.80 6.22
C LEU A 32 9.97 13.80 7.35
N ASN A 33 10.48 14.28 8.48
CA ASN A 33 10.65 13.46 9.66
C ASN A 33 9.76 13.98 10.79
N LEU A 34 8.60 13.33 10.99
CA LEU A 34 7.62 13.72 12.01
C LEU A 34 8.05 13.41 13.45
N LEU A 35 9.21 12.70 13.65
CA LEU A 35 9.83 12.60 14.97
C LEU A 35 10.44 13.94 15.41
N THR A 36 10.72 14.83 14.45
CA THR A 36 11.34 16.15 14.69
C THR A 36 10.46 17.33 14.29
N GLU A 37 9.52 17.10 13.39
CA GLU A 37 8.53 18.07 12.90
C GLU A 37 7.19 17.80 13.59
N GLU A 38 6.52 18.84 14.09
CA GLU A 38 5.25 18.67 14.81
C GLU A 38 4.04 18.39 13.90
N SER A 39 4.15 18.68 12.61
CA SER A 39 3.05 18.53 11.65
C SER A 39 3.54 18.38 10.21
N VAL A 40 2.65 17.90 9.34
CA VAL A 40 2.89 17.89 7.90
C VAL A 40 2.88 19.34 7.38
N PRO A 41 3.91 19.78 6.62
CA PRO A 41 4.01 21.17 6.14
C PRO A 41 2.81 21.60 5.28
N GLU A 42 2.41 22.87 5.40
CA GLU A 42 1.24 23.42 4.67
C GLU A 42 1.44 23.43 3.14
N ASP A 43 2.68 23.46 2.64
CA ASP A 43 2.99 23.43 1.20
C ASP A 43 2.98 22.02 0.61
N THR A 44 2.59 20.98 1.39
CA THR A 44 2.53 19.60 0.96
C THR A 44 1.43 19.39 -0.08
N ALA A 45 1.82 19.09 -1.30
CA ALA A 45 0.88 18.70 -2.35
C ALA A 45 0.47 17.23 -2.26
N CYS A 46 1.38 16.37 -1.78
CA CYS A 46 1.14 14.97 -1.48
C CYS A 46 2.15 14.50 -0.44
N LEU A 47 1.71 13.68 0.51
CA LEU A 47 2.56 12.95 1.44
C LEU A 47 2.75 11.52 0.91
N MET A 48 4.00 11.09 0.78
CA MET A 48 4.32 9.69 0.46
C MET A 48 4.83 8.97 1.69
N ILE A 49 4.23 7.82 1.99
CA ILE A 49 4.70 6.87 3.00
C ILE A 49 5.07 5.60 2.26
N ASN A 50 6.36 5.29 2.19
CA ASN A 50 6.86 4.22 1.32
C ASN A 50 7.37 3.03 2.10
N SER A 51 6.48 2.13 2.46
CA SER A 51 6.79 0.84 3.10
C SER A 51 7.65 1.00 4.37
N PRO A 52 7.14 1.64 5.42
CA PRO A 52 7.86 1.75 6.69
C PRO A 52 8.16 0.35 7.25
N ALA A 53 9.37 0.15 7.76
CA ALA A 53 9.80 -1.11 8.35
C ALA A 53 9.44 -1.24 9.83
N THR A 54 9.20 -0.11 10.52
CA THR A 54 8.77 -0.04 11.92
C THR A 54 7.58 0.90 12.06
N ASP A 55 6.79 0.72 13.11
CA ASP A 55 5.60 1.53 13.36
C ASP A 55 5.91 3.01 13.58
N ILE A 56 5.00 3.87 13.18
CA ILE A 56 5.01 5.29 13.49
C ILE A 56 4.52 5.50 14.94
N SER A 57 4.87 6.62 15.55
CA SER A 57 4.38 6.98 16.86
C SER A 57 2.92 7.45 16.84
N GLU A 58 2.29 7.52 18.00
CA GLU A 58 0.92 8.05 18.12
C GLU A 58 0.83 9.52 17.69
N ASP A 59 1.85 10.33 17.99
CA ASP A 59 1.87 11.74 17.60
C ASP A 59 1.99 11.90 16.08
N GLU A 60 2.80 11.09 15.42
CA GLU A 60 2.93 11.07 13.96
C GLU A 60 1.65 10.60 13.28
N LYS A 61 1.02 9.53 13.79
CA LYS A 61 -0.30 9.10 13.35
C LYS A 61 -1.30 10.25 13.40
N ASN A 62 -1.34 10.97 14.51
CA ASN A 62 -2.27 12.08 14.68
C ASN A 62 -1.98 13.24 13.70
N ALA A 63 -0.70 13.57 13.48
CA ALA A 63 -0.29 14.59 12.50
C ALA A 63 -0.67 14.20 11.06
N ILE A 64 -0.50 12.91 10.69
CA ILE A 64 -0.91 12.38 9.38
C ILE A 64 -2.44 12.44 9.21
N LEU A 65 -3.18 11.99 10.22
CA LEU A 65 -4.65 12.02 10.19
C LEU A 65 -5.18 13.47 10.10
N GLU A 66 -4.63 14.41 10.87
CA GLU A 66 -4.99 15.81 10.81
C GLU A 66 -4.75 16.39 9.40
N TYR A 67 -3.60 16.12 8.80
CA TYR A 67 -3.30 16.53 7.43
C TYR A 67 -4.32 15.98 6.43
N LEU A 68 -4.65 14.70 6.51
CA LEU A 68 -5.59 14.04 5.60
C LEU A 68 -7.03 14.56 5.80
N GLU A 69 -7.47 14.76 7.04
CA GLU A 69 -8.79 15.29 7.38
C GLU A 69 -8.98 16.74 6.90
N ASN A 70 -7.89 17.51 6.81
CA ASN A 70 -7.88 18.86 6.23
C ASN A 70 -7.81 18.86 4.70
N GLY A 71 -7.99 17.71 4.04
CA GLY A 71 -8.03 17.56 2.58
C GLY A 71 -6.66 17.30 1.96
N GLY A 72 -5.68 16.92 2.75
CA GLY A 72 -4.37 16.44 2.30
C GLY A 72 -4.49 15.18 1.43
N LYS A 73 -3.46 14.94 0.62
CA LYS A 73 -3.38 13.79 -0.27
C LYS A 73 -2.19 12.93 0.13
N ALA A 74 -2.37 11.62 0.15
CA ALA A 74 -1.27 10.70 0.41
C ALA A 74 -1.17 9.59 -0.63
N MET A 75 0.06 9.10 -0.80
CA MET A 75 0.39 7.84 -1.46
C MET A 75 1.03 6.95 -0.39
N ILE A 76 0.36 5.86 -0.05
CA ILE A 76 0.81 4.96 1.00
C ILE A 76 1.08 3.60 0.40
N PHE A 77 2.32 3.14 0.53
CA PHE A 77 2.75 1.81 0.16
C PHE A 77 3.07 1.03 1.44
N SER A 78 2.71 -0.22 1.48
CA SER A 78 3.09 -1.10 2.57
C SER A 78 3.64 -2.41 2.03
N ASP A 79 4.66 -2.93 2.69
CA ASP A 79 5.15 -4.28 2.51
C ASP A 79 4.81 -5.12 3.73
N TYR A 80 4.86 -6.42 3.58
CA TYR A 80 4.76 -7.32 4.71
C TYR A 80 5.92 -7.08 5.70
N THR A 81 5.59 -7.02 6.99
CA THR A 81 6.53 -7.02 8.10
C THR A 81 5.99 -7.87 9.25
N GLU A 82 6.88 -8.50 10.01
CA GLU A 82 6.54 -9.22 11.24
C GLU A 82 6.39 -8.27 12.43
N GLU A 83 6.82 -7.01 12.29
CA GLU A 83 6.69 -5.98 13.32
C GLU A 83 5.22 -5.53 13.46
N SER A 84 4.81 -5.25 14.69
CA SER A 84 3.51 -4.63 14.95
C SER A 84 3.50 -3.19 14.40
N MET A 85 2.45 -2.85 13.65
CA MET A 85 2.31 -1.56 12.98
C MET A 85 0.99 -0.88 13.39
N GLU A 86 0.68 -0.90 14.69
CA GLU A 86 -0.63 -0.49 15.23
C GLU A 86 -1.04 0.94 14.85
N ASN A 87 -0.10 1.89 14.90
CA ASN A 87 -0.39 3.28 14.55
C ASN A 87 -0.49 3.48 13.03
N PHE A 88 0.39 2.83 12.27
CA PHE A 88 0.33 2.87 10.80
C PHE A 88 -0.97 2.22 10.30
N ASP A 89 -1.35 1.07 10.85
CA ASP A 89 -2.60 0.39 10.52
C ASP A 89 -3.82 1.25 10.87
N ALA A 90 -3.79 1.95 12.00
CA ALA A 90 -4.87 2.85 12.40
C ALA A 90 -5.08 4.01 11.41
N VAL A 91 -4.04 4.47 10.69
CA VAL A 91 -4.20 5.44 9.59
C VAL A 91 -5.01 4.82 8.45
N LEU A 92 -4.72 3.59 8.06
CA LEU A 92 -5.42 2.89 6.98
C LEU A 92 -6.87 2.57 7.37
N GLU A 93 -7.08 2.05 8.58
CA GLU A 93 -8.41 1.72 9.13
C GLU A 93 -9.31 2.94 9.22
N ASN A 94 -8.75 4.13 9.53
CA ASN A 94 -9.51 5.39 9.53
C ASN A 94 -10.14 5.70 8.16
N TYR A 95 -9.60 5.14 7.09
CA TYR A 95 -10.10 5.24 5.71
C TYR A 95 -10.75 3.94 5.21
N GLY A 96 -11.03 3.02 6.11
CA GLY A 96 -11.85 1.84 5.83
C GLY A 96 -11.13 0.69 5.16
N VAL A 97 -9.82 0.63 5.26
CA VAL A 97 -9.01 -0.49 4.74
C VAL A 97 -8.07 -1.03 5.80
N GLU A 98 -7.80 -2.33 5.75
CA GLU A 98 -6.86 -3.02 6.61
C GLU A 98 -5.88 -3.85 5.78
N ARG A 99 -4.68 -4.08 6.31
CA ARG A 99 -3.72 -5.03 5.74
C ARG A 99 -4.05 -6.44 6.20
N ALA A 100 -4.04 -7.41 5.29
CA ALA A 100 -4.16 -8.81 5.66
C ALA A 100 -2.83 -9.34 6.23
N ASP A 101 -2.89 -10.19 7.24
CA ASP A 101 -1.71 -10.86 7.76
C ASP A 101 -1.07 -11.76 6.69
N GLY A 102 0.27 -11.74 6.61
CA GLY A 102 1.03 -12.58 5.71
C GLY A 102 1.23 -11.99 4.32
N ILE A 103 1.61 -12.85 3.39
CA ILE A 103 1.77 -12.53 1.97
C ILE A 103 0.72 -13.23 1.13
N VAL A 104 0.32 -12.61 0.05
CA VAL A 104 -0.65 -13.17 -0.88
C VAL A 104 -0.02 -14.25 -1.75
N ILE A 105 -0.70 -15.39 -1.79
CA ILE A 105 -0.42 -16.51 -2.69
C ILE A 105 -1.57 -16.59 -3.69
N GLU A 106 -1.26 -16.56 -4.96
CA GLU A 106 -2.25 -16.62 -6.03
C GLU A 106 -2.52 -18.10 -6.39
N GLY A 107 -3.78 -18.50 -6.33
CA GLY A 107 -4.21 -19.87 -6.65
C GLY A 107 -4.50 -20.10 -8.13
N ASP A 108 -4.70 -19.04 -8.91
CA ASP A 108 -4.95 -19.14 -10.35
C ASP A 108 -3.66 -18.91 -11.14
N ALA A 109 -3.24 -19.93 -11.90
CA ALA A 109 -2.02 -19.89 -12.71
C ALA A 109 -2.02 -18.81 -13.82
N GLN A 110 -3.15 -18.18 -14.13
CA GLN A 110 -3.22 -17.06 -15.05
C GLN A 110 -2.89 -15.71 -14.40
N HIS A 111 -2.86 -15.68 -13.08
CA HIS A 111 -2.66 -14.48 -12.28
C HIS A 111 -1.32 -14.44 -11.52
N TYR A 112 -0.36 -15.29 -11.90
CA TYR A 112 1.01 -15.20 -11.40
C TYR A 112 2.05 -15.49 -12.48
N ALA A 113 3.28 -15.01 -12.28
CA ALA A 113 4.38 -15.16 -13.22
C ALA A 113 5.42 -16.18 -12.74
N MET A 114 6.30 -16.62 -13.66
CA MET A 114 7.49 -17.43 -13.38
C MET A 114 7.22 -18.77 -12.66
N GLN A 115 5.99 -19.30 -12.71
CA GLN A 115 5.55 -20.46 -11.92
C GLN A 115 5.71 -20.26 -10.40
N MET A 116 5.70 -19.01 -9.94
CA MET A 116 5.82 -18.63 -8.54
C MET A 116 4.53 -17.92 -8.10
N PRO A 117 3.67 -18.56 -7.30
CA PRO A 117 2.34 -18.02 -6.97
C PRO A 117 2.37 -16.78 -6.06
N TYR A 118 3.53 -16.38 -5.56
CA TYR A 118 3.77 -15.11 -4.85
C TYR A 118 4.33 -14.01 -5.76
N TYR A 119 4.46 -14.25 -7.08
CA TYR A 119 4.75 -13.25 -8.13
C TYR A 119 3.44 -12.91 -8.84
N ILE A 120 2.62 -12.12 -8.16
CA ILE A 120 1.24 -11.86 -8.57
C ILE A 120 1.19 -10.95 -9.79
N VAL A 121 0.34 -11.30 -10.75
CA VAL A 121 -0.06 -10.45 -11.87
C VAL A 121 -1.53 -10.07 -11.64
N PRO A 122 -1.80 -8.98 -10.89
CA PRO A 122 -3.15 -8.61 -10.55
C PRO A 122 -3.95 -8.12 -11.75
N GLU A 123 -5.26 -8.19 -11.63
CA GLU A 123 -6.16 -7.52 -12.54
C GLU A 123 -6.11 -6.01 -12.31
N VAL A 124 -5.84 -5.24 -13.37
CA VAL A 124 -5.89 -3.77 -13.32
C VAL A 124 -7.32 -3.32 -13.59
N LYS A 125 -7.92 -2.64 -12.63
CA LYS A 125 -9.31 -2.14 -12.73
C LYS A 125 -9.36 -0.83 -13.52
N SER A 126 -10.55 -0.56 -14.11
CA SER A 126 -10.82 0.71 -14.80
C SER A 126 -11.18 1.83 -13.83
N ALA A 127 -10.24 2.17 -12.94
CA ALA A 127 -10.38 3.26 -11.99
C ALA A 127 -9.37 4.36 -12.26
N GLU A 128 -9.71 5.61 -11.99
CA GLU A 128 -8.72 6.68 -11.95
C GLU A 128 -7.78 6.46 -10.75
N PRO A 129 -6.44 6.63 -10.89
CA PRO A 129 -5.72 7.22 -12.04
C PRO A 129 -5.20 6.18 -13.07
N VAL A 130 -5.61 4.90 -13.00
CA VAL A 130 -5.04 3.81 -13.82
C VAL A 130 -5.89 3.43 -15.04
N SER A 131 -6.93 4.21 -15.35
CA SER A 131 -7.91 3.90 -16.41
C SER A 131 -7.31 3.68 -17.80
N GLY A 132 -6.17 4.31 -18.11
CA GLY A 132 -5.45 4.12 -19.38
C GLY A 132 -4.51 2.90 -19.40
N PHE A 133 -4.11 2.40 -18.25
CA PHE A 133 -3.03 1.43 -18.12
C PHE A 133 -3.39 0.06 -18.71
N ALA A 134 -4.59 -0.44 -18.38
CA ALA A 134 -5.07 -1.73 -18.87
C ALA A 134 -5.29 -1.74 -20.38
N SER A 135 -5.66 -0.58 -20.98
CA SER A 135 -5.93 -0.49 -22.43
C SER A 135 -4.66 -0.52 -23.29
N GLU A 136 -3.51 -0.24 -22.73
CA GLU A 136 -2.21 -0.25 -23.41
C GLU A 136 -1.49 -1.61 -23.36
N GLY A 137 -2.09 -2.61 -22.70
CA GLY A 137 -1.55 -3.97 -22.61
C GLY A 137 -0.38 -4.11 -21.63
N TYR A 138 -0.20 -3.15 -20.75
CA TYR A 138 0.73 -3.27 -19.64
C TYR A 138 0.17 -4.19 -18.55
N PHE A 139 1.05 -4.85 -17.82
CA PHE A 139 0.71 -5.60 -16.63
C PHE A 139 1.57 -5.15 -15.46
N VAL A 140 1.04 -5.30 -14.26
CA VAL A 140 1.76 -5.07 -13.02
C VAL A 140 2.28 -6.41 -12.52
N LEU A 141 3.50 -6.43 -12.00
CA LEU A 141 4.03 -7.56 -11.25
C LEU A 141 4.19 -7.12 -9.79
N ALA A 142 3.50 -7.81 -8.90
CA ALA A 142 3.51 -7.55 -7.46
C ALA A 142 4.09 -8.76 -6.71
N PRO A 143 5.42 -8.86 -6.57
CA PRO A 143 6.03 -9.95 -5.84
C PRO A 143 5.90 -9.76 -4.34
N TYR A 144 5.59 -10.83 -3.61
CA TYR A 144 5.48 -10.86 -2.15
C TYR A 144 4.50 -9.82 -1.59
N ALA A 145 3.43 -9.54 -2.32
CA ALA A 145 2.47 -8.51 -1.95
C ALA A 145 1.71 -8.88 -0.68
N GLN A 146 1.45 -7.87 0.15
CA GLN A 146 0.50 -7.95 1.24
C GLN A 146 -0.89 -7.57 0.71
N GLY A 147 -1.91 -8.33 1.10
CA GLY A 147 -3.29 -8.05 0.69
C GLY A 147 -3.89 -6.89 1.46
N ILE A 148 -4.74 -6.13 0.80
CA ILE A 148 -5.56 -5.07 1.40
C ILE A 148 -7.01 -5.55 1.40
N ARG A 149 -7.72 -5.34 2.50
CA ARG A 149 -9.14 -5.67 2.66
C ARG A 149 -9.93 -4.42 3.01
N LYS A 150 -11.15 -4.35 2.52
CA LYS A 150 -12.11 -3.31 2.93
C LYS A 150 -12.75 -3.73 4.25
N LEU A 151 -12.84 -2.79 5.17
CA LEU A 151 -13.55 -3.00 6.43
C LEU A 151 -15.07 -3.00 6.19
N ASP A 152 -15.80 -3.79 6.98
CA ASP A 152 -17.27 -3.85 6.93
C ASP A 152 -17.92 -2.51 7.32
N SER A 153 -17.24 -1.73 8.16
CA SER A 153 -17.71 -0.44 8.65
C SER A 153 -16.81 0.68 8.12
N VAL A 154 -17.26 1.38 7.09
CA VAL A 154 -16.59 2.53 6.50
C VAL A 154 -17.45 3.77 6.71
N ARG A 155 -16.82 4.92 6.97
CA ARG A 155 -17.53 6.20 7.10
C ARG A 155 -18.25 6.55 5.79
N ASP A 156 -19.47 7.07 5.85
CA ASP A 156 -20.29 7.43 4.68
C ASP A 156 -19.60 8.46 3.74
N THR A 157 -18.59 9.17 4.25
CA THR A 157 -17.81 10.16 3.50
C THR A 157 -16.63 9.59 2.76
N VAL A 158 -16.33 8.29 2.93
CA VAL A 158 -15.20 7.59 2.30
C VAL A 158 -15.71 6.72 1.16
N THR A 159 -15.10 6.85 0.00
CA THR A 159 -15.28 5.94 -1.14
C THR A 159 -13.99 5.18 -1.37
N ILE A 160 -14.10 3.86 -1.54
CA ILE A 160 -12.94 2.98 -1.76
C ILE A 160 -13.08 2.35 -3.15
N ASP A 161 -12.18 2.71 -4.05
CA ASP A 161 -12.07 2.13 -5.39
C ASP A 161 -10.82 1.25 -5.46
N SER A 162 -10.99 0.01 -5.90
CA SER A 162 -9.88 -0.92 -6.11
C SER A 162 -9.21 -0.65 -7.44
N ILE A 163 -7.90 -0.60 -7.48
CA ILE A 163 -7.08 -0.39 -8.69
C ILE A 163 -6.43 -1.69 -9.17
N LEU A 164 -5.95 -2.51 -8.25
CA LEU A 164 -5.31 -3.79 -8.49
C LEU A 164 -5.98 -4.85 -7.61
N THR A 165 -6.41 -5.96 -8.19
CA THR A 165 -7.06 -7.04 -7.45
C THR A 165 -6.49 -8.40 -7.81
N THR A 166 -6.48 -9.31 -6.85
CA THR A 166 -6.16 -10.72 -7.07
C THR A 166 -7.36 -11.48 -7.64
N SER A 167 -7.17 -12.74 -8.02
CA SER A 167 -8.28 -13.65 -8.30
C SER A 167 -9.02 -14.08 -7.03
N ASP A 168 -10.20 -14.67 -7.19
CA ASP A 168 -10.95 -15.28 -6.08
C ASP A 168 -10.25 -16.51 -5.47
N SER A 169 -9.27 -17.06 -6.18
CA SER A 169 -8.48 -18.22 -5.71
C SER A 169 -7.29 -17.83 -4.83
N ALA A 170 -7.03 -16.54 -4.66
CA ALA A 170 -5.93 -16.05 -3.83
C ALA A 170 -6.21 -16.27 -2.34
N TYR A 171 -5.15 -16.37 -1.57
CA TYR A 171 -5.21 -16.41 -0.10
C TYR A 171 -3.96 -15.75 0.47
N SER A 172 -4.06 -15.21 1.68
CA SER A 172 -2.92 -14.65 2.41
C SER A 172 -2.35 -15.71 3.34
N LYS A 173 -1.08 -16.04 3.13
CA LYS A 173 -0.32 -17.01 3.91
C LYS A 173 0.28 -16.32 5.12
N ALA A 174 -0.29 -16.59 6.31
CA ALA A 174 0.18 -15.98 7.55
C ALA A 174 1.45 -16.66 8.09
N ASP A 175 1.52 -18.00 8.01
CA ASP A 175 2.72 -18.74 8.42
C ASP A 175 3.72 -18.86 7.26
N LEU A 176 4.68 -17.94 7.20
CA LEU A 176 5.74 -17.91 6.18
C LEU A 176 6.88 -18.91 6.47
N ASN A 177 6.90 -19.53 7.64
CA ASN A 177 7.84 -20.60 7.98
C ASN A 177 7.34 -21.99 7.55
N SER A 178 6.13 -22.08 7.02
CA SER A 178 5.55 -23.31 6.51
C SER A 178 6.38 -23.88 5.35
N GLU A 179 6.64 -25.18 5.35
CA GLU A 179 7.36 -25.88 4.26
C GLU A 179 6.54 -25.94 2.96
N THR A 180 5.26 -25.59 3.01
CA THR A 180 4.35 -25.65 1.85
C THR A 180 3.60 -24.33 1.66
N LEU A 181 3.37 -23.99 0.39
CA LEU A 181 2.48 -22.89 0.00
C LEU A 181 1.01 -23.32 -0.13
N GLU A 182 0.65 -24.57 0.18
CA GLU A 182 -0.74 -25.00 0.13
C GLU A 182 -1.58 -24.21 1.15
N LYS A 183 -2.81 -23.87 0.75
CA LYS A 183 -3.76 -23.18 1.61
C LYS A 183 -4.14 -24.04 2.80
N THR A 184 -4.14 -23.46 4.00
CA THR A 184 -4.58 -24.07 5.24
C THR A 184 -5.85 -23.40 5.78
N GLU A 185 -6.40 -23.90 6.88
CA GLU A 185 -7.58 -23.30 7.54
C GLU A 185 -7.25 -21.97 8.25
N GLU A 186 -5.96 -21.72 8.52
CA GLU A 186 -5.46 -20.49 9.17
C GLU A 186 -5.24 -19.34 8.16
N ASP A 187 -5.18 -19.66 6.87
CA ASP A 187 -4.93 -18.68 5.82
C ASP A 187 -6.21 -17.91 5.48
N ILE A 188 -6.05 -16.61 5.27
CA ILE A 188 -7.16 -15.71 4.96
C ILE A 188 -7.53 -15.87 3.48
N ALA A 189 -8.80 -16.16 3.19
CA ALA A 189 -9.27 -16.25 1.80
C ALA A 189 -9.37 -14.87 1.14
N GLY A 190 -8.96 -14.80 -0.16
CA GLY A 190 -9.19 -13.63 -1.02
C GLY A 190 -10.63 -13.54 -1.54
N PRO A 191 -10.87 -12.66 -2.55
CA PRO A 191 -9.84 -11.84 -3.20
C PRO A 191 -9.29 -10.72 -2.31
N PHE A 192 -8.15 -10.15 -2.73
CA PHE A 192 -7.54 -8.99 -2.08
C PHE A 192 -7.38 -7.84 -3.06
N ASP A 193 -7.47 -6.63 -2.56
CA ASP A 193 -6.93 -5.46 -3.23
C ASP A 193 -5.41 -5.41 -3.00
N LEU A 194 -4.67 -4.98 -4.01
CA LEU A 194 -3.22 -4.70 -3.93
C LEU A 194 -2.94 -3.21 -4.21
N GLY A 195 -4.00 -2.42 -4.43
CA GLY A 195 -4.00 -1.00 -4.66
C GLY A 195 -5.38 -0.49 -5.05
#